data_c4e9bbccae76eef01688e8f294ca503e
#
_entry.id   c4e9bbccae76eef01688e8f294ca503e
#
_cell.length_a   1.000
_cell.length_b   1.000
_cell.length_c   1.000
_cell.angle_alpha   90.00
_cell.angle_beta   90.00
_cell.angle_gamma   90.00
#
_symmetry.space_group_name_H-M   'P 1'
#
loop_
_entity.id
_entity.type
_entity.pdbx_description
1 polymer ?
#
loop_
_entity_poly.entity_id
_entity_poly.type
_entity_poly.pdbx_seq_one_letter_code
_entity_poly.pdbx_strand_id
1 'polypeptide(L)'
;MLITEMLARNARLYGDEVALVEREPAANKRSEITWLEFYHLSNQIANGLIARGVQKGDRVVLLMMNALEWLPIYFGILRSGAIAVPLNFRFDADDIRRCIELSEAKIVIFGEEFIERITHAKSFLTSPVKAFIFAGEPVKKPEYAMGYSELLAGARNEEPDVPIDLMDGAGIYFTSGTTGRPKGVFLQHRQLEFSCYVENRHHSQTRRDNFLCIPPLYHTGAKMHWFGNLLVGAKSVLLKGVNPRAILEAVSEEQATIVWLLVPWAHDILVAIENGDIDLNDYQLDQWRLMHIGAQPVPPSLILKWKKFFPHHDYDTNYGLTEATGPGCVHLGIENYHKAGAIGVPGFDWEFRIIDENGNPLTDGRPGELLIRGPGVMKEYYRNPEATASVLRNGWLYTGDIARMDADGFVWLIDRKKDIIISGGENVFPNEIENFLMTFDKIRDVGVIGLPDERLGEIVAAVIAPKPGRELLEAEILEFCNALPRYKRPRKIIIGDVPRNPTGKIEKPALRKKYAKISGDSALPL
;
A
#
# COMPACT_ATOMS: atom_id res chain seq x y z
N MET A 1 -3.64 23.03 -8.30
CA MET A 1 -3.65 23.50 -6.87
C MET A 1 -2.83 22.52 -6.04
N LEU A 2 -1.85 22.99 -5.30
CA LEU A 2 -1.08 22.11 -4.41
C LEU A 2 -1.97 21.47 -3.34
N ILE A 3 -1.63 20.26 -2.87
CA ILE A 3 -2.41 19.64 -1.77
C ILE A 3 -2.31 20.47 -0.48
N THR A 4 -1.23 21.21 -0.29
CA THR A 4 -1.06 22.16 0.83
C THR A 4 -2.02 23.36 0.71
N GLU A 5 -2.29 23.82 -0.51
CA GLU A 5 -3.31 24.85 -0.78
C GLU A 5 -4.73 24.32 -0.60
N MET A 6 -4.97 23.03 -0.91
CA MET A 6 -6.24 22.37 -0.60
C MET A 6 -6.50 22.35 0.91
N LEU A 7 -5.47 22.03 1.71
CA LEU A 7 -5.56 22.12 3.18
C LEU A 7 -5.87 23.56 3.64
N ALA A 8 -5.16 24.56 3.12
CA ALA A 8 -5.41 25.97 3.45
C ALA A 8 -6.83 26.42 3.06
N ARG A 9 -7.34 25.97 1.90
CA ARG A 9 -8.73 26.20 1.48
C ARG A 9 -9.71 25.57 2.47
N ASN A 10 -9.50 24.31 2.85
CA ASN A 10 -10.39 23.61 3.78
C ASN A 10 -10.40 24.28 5.17
N ALA A 11 -9.24 24.74 5.64
CA ALA A 11 -9.16 25.51 6.89
C ALA A 11 -9.95 26.83 6.84
N ARG A 12 -9.95 27.51 5.67
CA ARG A 12 -10.77 28.74 5.50
C ARG A 12 -12.27 28.47 5.39
N LEU A 13 -12.66 27.36 4.77
CA LEU A 13 -14.07 27.05 4.49
C LEU A 13 -14.76 26.28 5.62
N TYR A 14 -14.00 25.43 6.32
CA TYR A 14 -14.52 24.44 7.27
C TYR A 14 -13.68 24.39 8.56
N GLY A 15 -13.08 25.52 8.96
CA GLY A 15 -12.06 25.59 10.00
C GLY A 15 -12.41 24.87 11.29
N ASP A 16 -13.63 25.05 11.79
CA ASP A 16 -14.10 24.48 13.06
C ASP A 16 -14.61 23.02 12.91
N GLU A 17 -14.71 22.50 11.68
CA GLU A 17 -15.14 21.12 11.45
C GLU A 17 -13.97 20.15 11.66
N VAL A 18 -14.27 18.95 12.16
CA VAL A 18 -13.28 17.87 12.36
C VAL A 18 -12.72 17.42 11.02
N ALA A 19 -11.42 17.46 10.89
CA ALA A 19 -10.67 16.99 9.72
C ALA A 19 -10.20 15.55 9.89
N LEU A 20 -9.57 15.26 11.02
CA LEU A 20 -8.96 13.96 11.32
C LEU A 20 -9.38 13.49 12.70
N VAL A 21 -9.65 12.18 12.80
CA VAL A 21 -9.89 11.47 14.04
C VAL A 21 -8.88 10.33 14.15
N GLU A 22 -8.32 10.10 15.32
CA GLU A 22 -7.60 8.88 15.67
C GLU A 22 -8.46 8.06 16.63
N ARG A 23 -8.68 6.79 16.28
CA ARG A 23 -9.39 5.82 17.12
C ARG A 23 -8.47 4.68 17.52
N GLU A 24 -8.44 4.40 18.83
CA GLU A 24 -7.76 3.25 19.42
C GLU A 24 -8.75 2.48 20.32
N PRO A 25 -9.60 1.63 19.73
CA PRO A 25 -10.69 0.97 20.47
C PRO A 25 -10.20 0.16 21.67
N ALA A 26 -9.08 -0.55 21.54
CA ALA A 26 -8.49 -1.35 22.63
C ALA A 26 -8.15 -0.53 23.87
N ALA A 27 -7.81 0.76 23.70
CA ALA A 27 -7.51 1.70 24.79
C ALA A 27 -8.71 2.62 25.11
N ASN A 28 -9.84 2.44 24.46
CA ASN A 28 -11.00 3.35 24.49
C ASN A 28 -10.59 4.82 24.30
N LYS A 29 -9.65 5.06 23.38
CA LYS A 29 -9.09 6.38 23.13
C LYS A 29 -9.60 6.93 21.81
N ARG A 30 -10.02 8.21 21.84
CA ARG A 30 -10.41 9.00 20.68
C ARG A 30 -9.77 10.38 20.79
N SER A 31 -9.11 10.80 19.72
CA SER A 31 -8.55 12.15 19.60
C SER A 31 -8.91 12.70 18.22
N GLU A 32 -9.05 14.01 18.12
CA GLU A 32 -9.40 14.66 16.86
C GLU A 32 -8.72 16.01 16.72
N ILE A 33 -8.62 16.47 15.46
CA ILE A 33 -8.24 17.85 15.11
C ILE A 33 -9.18 18.38 14.04
N THR A 34 -9.45 19.69 14.12
CA THR A 34 -10.22 20.44 13.13
C THR A 34 -9.35 20.76 11.90
N TRP A 35 -10.00 21.24 10.80
CA TRP A 35 -9.27 21.71 9.62
C TRP A 35 -8.34 22.87 9.93
N LEU A 36 -8.73 23.78 10.82
CA LEU A 36 -7.93 24.93 11.22
C LEU A 36 -6.72 24.50 12.06
N GLU A 37 -6.92 23.58 13.01
CA GLU A 37 -5.82 23.02 13.81
C GLU A 37 -4.84 22.24 12.93
N PHE A 38 -5.32 21.42 11.99
CA PHE A 38 -4.48 20.72 11.05
C PHE A 38 -3.61 21.69 10.22
N TYR A 39 -4.22 22.76 9.72
CA TYR A 39 -3.51 23.78 8.95
C TYR A 39 -2.45 24.50 9.81
N HIS A 40 -2.81 24.93 11.02
CA HIS A 40 -1.89 25.61 11.93
C HIS A 40 -0.72 24.72 12.35
N LEU A 41 -0.99 23.46 12.72
CA LEU A 41 0.06 22.48 13.05
C LEU A 41 1.02 22.26 11.88
N SER A 42 0.49 22.12 10.67
CA SER A 42 1.32 21.98 9.48
C SER A 42 2.22 23.19 9.22
N ASN A 43 1.70 24.40 9.46
CA ASN A 43 2.50 25.62 9.34
C ASN A 43 3.56 25.73 10.45
N GLN A 44 3.21 25.40 11.70
CA GLN A 44 4.17 25.39 12.80
C GLN A 44 5.32 24.40 12.55
N ILE A 45 5.00 23.20 12.05
CA ILE A 45 6.01 22.21 11.68
C ILE A 45 6.90 22.75 10.56
N ALA A 46 6.31 23.33 9.51
CA ALA A 46 7.06 23.92 8.39
C ALA A 46 8.02 25.02 8.87
N ASN A 47 7.51 25.98 9.66
CA ASN A 47 8.33 27.06 10.22
C ASN A 47 9.40 26.52 11.18
N GLY A 48 9.07 25.51 11.99
CA GLY A 48 10.02 24.82 12.87
C GLY A 48 11.16 24.13 12.10
N LEU A 49 10.85 23.49 10.97
CA LEU A 49 11.85 22.87 10.09
C LEU A 49 12.73 23.92 9.40
N ILE A 50 12.15 25.01 8.89
CA ILE A 50 12.88 26.13 8.27
C ILE A 50 13.82 26.78 9.28
N ALA A 51 13.37 27.02 10.51
CA ALA A 51 14.22 27.58 11.58
C ALA A 51 15.42 26.68 11.91
N ARG A 52 15.36 25.39 11.59
CA ARG A 52 16.45 24.42 11.74
C ARG A 52 17.27 24.23 10.45
N GLY A 53 17.08 25.14 9.50
CA GLY A 53 17.87 25.21 8.29
C GLY A 53 17.46 24.21 7.20
N VAL A 54 16.21 23.74 7.21
CA VAL A 54 15.61 23.06 6.06
C VAL A 54 15.34 24.08 4.96
N GLN A 55 15.73 23.74 3.78
CA GLN A 55 15.55 24.54 2.56
C GLN A 55 14.68 23.80 1.55
N LYS A 56 14.10 24.52 0.61
CA LYS A 56 13.37 23.93 -0.52
C LYS A 56 14.21 22.85 -1.21
N GLY A 57 13.62 21.68 -1.42
CA GLY A 57 14.29 20.53 -2.01
C GLY A 57 15.11 19.67 -1.05
N ASP A 58 15.28 20.04 0.21
CA ASP A 58 15.86 19.16 1.22
C ASP A 58 14.91 17.99 1.53
N ARG A 59 15.45 16.86 1.96
CA ARG A 59 14.68 15.65 2.27
C ARG A 59 14.54 15.50 3.77
N VAL A 60 13.30 15.18 4.18
CA VAL A 60 12.94 14.92 5.56
C VAL A 60 12.33 13.53 5.65
N VAL A 61 13.00 12.63 6.38
CA VAL A 61 12.49 11.28 6.65
C VAL A 61 11.38 11.34 7.67
N LEU A 62 10.31 10.58 7.42
CA LEU A 62 9.19 10.38 8.33
C LEU A 62 8.99 8.87 8.57
N LEU A 63 9.32 8.40 9.79
CA LEU A 63 9.21 7.01 10.21
C LEU A 63 8.32 6.91 11.45
N MET A 64 7.02 6.76 11.23
CA MET A 64 6.02 6.68 12.30
C MET A 64 4.93 5.66 11.95
N MET A 65 4.34 5.07 12.98
CA MET A 65 3.03 4.39 12.84
C MET A 65 1.95 5.42 12.51
N ASN A 66 0.76 4.96 12.06
CA ASN A 66 -0.37 5.86 11.90
C ASN A 66 -0.69 6.53 13.24
N ALA A 67 -0.73 7.85 13.24
CA ALA A 67 -1.04 8.69 14.38
C ALA A 67 -1.64 10.01 13.89
N LEU A 68 -2.32 10.72 14.78
CA LEU A 68 -2.97 11.98 14.45
C LEU A 68 -1.97 13.02 13.92
N GLU A 69 -0.72 12.98 14.42
CA GLU A 69 0.37 13.88 14.03
C GLU A 69 0.96 13.56 12.65
N TRP A 70 0.74 12.35 12.13
CA TRP A 70 1.41 11.88 10.91
C TRP A 70 1.13 12.78 9.70
N LEU A 71 -0.15 13.09 9.46
CA LEU A 71 -0.54 13.95 8.33
C LEU A 71 -0.12 15.42 8.54
N PRO A 72 -0.30 16.05 9.71
CA PRO A 72 0.28 17.37 10.00
C PRO A 72 1.79 17.45 9.75
N ILE A 73 2.55 16.43 10.16
CA ILE A 73 4.01 16.38 9.89
C ILE A 73 4.28 16.27 8.39
N TYR A 74 3.58 15.39 7.69
CA TYR A 74 3.74 15.23 6.26
C TYR A 74 3.45 16.52 5.49
N PHE A 75 2.35 17.20 5.81
CA PHE A 75 1.98 18.48 5.21
C PHE A 75 2.94 19.61 5.59
N GLY A 76 3.44 19.61 6.83
CA GLY A 76 4.45 20.56 7.28
C GLY A 76 5.78 20.41 6.52
N ILE A 77 6.20 19.18 6.24
CA ILE A 77 7.38 18.93 5.39
C ILE A 77 7.14 19.51 4.01
N LEU A 78 6.01 19.21 3.37
CA LEU A 78 5.70 19.73 2.04
C LEU A 78 5.63 21.26 2.02
N ARG A 79 5.00 21.88 3.02
CA ARG A 79 4.84 23.33 3.12
C ARG A 79 6.16 24.06 3.35
N SER A 80 7.15 23.41 3.96
CA SER A 80 8.52 23.95 4.07
C SER A 80 9.27 23.93 2.73
N GLY A 81 8.68 23.40 1.65
CA GLY A 81 9.32 23.15 0.37
C GLY A 81 10.23 21.92 0.36
N ALA A 82 10.29 21.18 1.45
CA ALA A 82 11.07 19.95 1.54
C ALA A 82 10.34 18.76 0.92
N ILE A 83 11.12 17.75 0.57
CA ILE A 83 10.66 16.47 0.02
C ILE A 83 10.44 15.50 1.16
N ALA A 84 9.21 15.01 1.32
CA ALA A 84 8.89 14.00 2.31
C ALA A 84 9.44 12.63 1.91
N VAL A 85 10.03 11.91 2.88
CA VAL A 85 10.57 10.56 2.70
C VAL A 85 9.92 9.62 3.72
N PRO A 86 8.65 9.22 3.49
CA PRO A 86 7.97 8.29 4.38
C PRO A 86 8.59 6.89 4.26
N LEU A 87 8.97 6.30 5.41
CA LEU A 87 9.58 4.98 5.43
C LEU A 87 8.62 3.90 5.91
N ASN A 88 8.83 2.71 5.38
CA ASN A 88 8.13 1.52 5.82
C ASN A 88 8.48 1.19 7.28
N PHE A 89 7.49 1.11 8.15
CA PHE A 89 7.67 0.80 9.57
C PHE A 89 8.26 -0.60 9.84
N ARG A 90 8.30 -1.49 8.85
CA ARG A 90 8.93 -2.82 8.95
C ARG A 90 10.40 -2.84 8.54
N PHE A 91 10.92 -1.75 8.01
CA PHE A 91 12.34 -1.68 7.68
C PHE A 91 13.20 -1.93 8.92
N ASP A 92 14.22 -2.75 8.77
CA ASP A 92 15.23 -2.92 9.79
C ASP A 92 16.16 -1.69 9.86
N ALA A 93 17.09 -1.71 10.80
CA ALA A 93 17.98 -0.58 10.99
C ALA A 93 18.91 -0.31 9.79
N ASP A 94 19.31 -1.34 9.05
CA ASP A 94 20.17 -1.20 7.88
C ASP A 94 19.40 -0.65 6.68
N ASP A 95 18.16 -1.08 6.47
CA ASP A 95 17.26 -0.51 5.46
C ASP A 95 16.95 0.96 5.76
N ILE A 96 16.68 1.30 7.03
CA ILE A 96 16.46 2.70 7.46
C ILE A 96 17.71 3.53 7.16
N ARG A 97 18.89 3.06 7.57
CA ARG A 97 20.16 3.73 7.29
C ARG A 97 20.34 4.00 5.80
N ARG A 98 20.14 2.96 4.96
CA ARG A 98 20.27 3.09 3.51
C ARG A 98 19.29 4.10 2.92
N CYS A 99 18.05 4.12 3.38
CA CYS A 99 17.06 5.09 2.92
C CYS A 99 17.44 6.53 3.30
N ILE A 100 17.96 6.75 4.52
CA ILE A 100 18.47 8.05 4.97
C ILE A 100 19.64 8.49 4.08
N GLU A 101 20.58 7.61 3.80
CA GLU A 101 21.76 7.90 2.98
C GLU A 101 21.40 8.15 1.52
N LEU A 102 20.57 7.27 0.90
CA LEU A 102 20.14 7.42 -0.49
C LEU A 102 19.34 8.70 -0.72
N SER A 103 18.49 9.06 0.23
CA SER A 103 17.74 10.31 0.16
C SER A 103 18.57 11.53 0.55
N GLU A 104 19.75 11.35 1.16
CA GLU A 104 20.53 12.43 1.79
C GLU A 104 19.65 13.29 2.72
N ALA A 105 18.92 12.61 3.59
CA ALA A 105 17.97 13.27 4.46
C ALA A 105 18.66 14.24 5.41
N LYS A 106 18.12 15.45 5.52
CA LYS A 106 18.63 16.49 6.43
C LYS A 106 18.09 16.31 7.85
N ILE A 107 16.84 15.85 7.96
CA ILE A 107 16.14 15.63 9.22
C ILE A 107 15.47 14.27 9.18
N VAL A 108 15.42 13.61 10.33
CA VAL A 108 14.70 12.36 10.56
C VAL A 108 13.67 12.59 11.67
N ILE A 109 12.38 12.45 11.34
CA ILE A 109 11.27 12.49 12.30
C ILE A 109 10.81 11.05 12.53
N PHE A 110 10.72 10.61 13.78
CA PHE A 110 10.41 9.22 14.09
C PHE A 110 9.57 9.06 15.37
N GLY A 111 8.74 8.00 15.38
CA GLY A 111 7.93 7.59 16.51
C GLY A 111 8.69 6.73 17.52
N GLU A 112 8.08 6.50 18.69
CA GLU A 112 8.72 5.77 19.80
C GLU A 112 9.03 4.30 19.47
N GLU A 113 8.25 3.67 18.61
CA GLU A 113 8.43 2.27 18.20
C GLU A 113 9.74 2.05 17.41
N PHE A 114 10.38 3.15 17.01
CA PHE A 114 11.57 3.12 16.15
C PHE A 114 12.87 3.54 16.87
N ILE A 115 12.83 3.83 18.18
CA ILE A 115 13.98 4.31 18.96
C ILE A 115 15.20 3.40 18.75
N GLU A 116 15.06 2.10 18.97
CA GLU A 116 16.17 1.15 18.87
C GLU A 116 16.74 1.09 17.44
N ARG A 117 15.85 0.99 16.44
CA ARG A 117 16.26 0.91 15.02
C ARG A 117 16.92 2.21 14.55
N ILE A 118 16.41 3.36 14.95
CA ILE A 118 17.01 4.66 14.62
C ILE A 118 18.35 4.84 15.35
N THR A 119 18.44 4.46 16.62
CA THR A 119 19.70 4.51 17.37
C THR A 119 20.77 3.67 16.70
N HIS A 120 20.43 2.45 16.30
CA HIS A 120 21.35 1.58 15.58
C HIS A 120 21.72 2.15 14.19
N ALA A 121 20.74 2.55 13.39
CA ALA A 121 20.97 3.16 12.07
C ALA A 121 21.88 4.40 12.16
N LYS A 122 21.63 5.28 13.14
CA LYS A 122 22.41 6.49 13.39
C LYS A 122 23.89 6.21 13.64
N SER A 123 24.22 5.12 14.34
CA SER A 123 25.60 4.77 14.68
C SER A 123 26.46 4.45 13.47
N PHE A 124 25.85 4.13 12.31
CA PHE A 124 26.53 3.75 11.08
C PHE A 124 26.26 4.71 9.91
N LEU A 125 25.59 5.85 10.17
CA LEU A 125 25.37 6.87 9.14
C LEU A 125 26.68 7.50 8.69
N THR A 126 26.90 7.55 7.39
CA THR A 126 28.04 8.24 6.75
C THR A 126 27.66 9.65 6.29
N SER A 127 26.37 9.93 6.10
CA SER A 127 25.85 11.22 5.70
C SER A 127 25.41 12.06 6.92
N PRO A 128 25.69 13.36 6.95
CA PRO A 128 25.31 14.21 8.09
C PRO A 128 23.80 14.45 8.11
N VAL A 129 23.13 13.96 9.16
CA VAL A 129 21.75 14.34 9.52
C VAL A 129 21.83 15.49 10.51
N LYS A 130 21.20 16.63 10.20
CA LYS A 130 21.25 17.85 11.04
C LYS A 130 20.50 17.67 12.36
N ALA A 131 19.35 16.97 12.33
CA ALA A 131 18.55 16.75 13.52
C ALA A 131 17.73 15.46 13.44
N PHE A 132 17.56 14.83 14.60
CA PHE A 132 16.60 13.76 14.84
C PHE A 132 15.46 14.36 15.69
N ILE A 133 14.21 14.18 15.24
CA ILE A 133 13.02 14.71 15.93
C ILE A 133 12.18 13.53 16.39
N PHE A 134 11.94 13.45 17.67
CA PHE A 134 11.18 12.39 18.31
C PHE A 134 9.72 12.80 18.50
N ALA A 135 8.82 12.08 17.85
CA ALA A 135 7.37 12.24 17.97
C ALA A 135 6.79 11.06 18.78
N GLY A 136 6.85 11.18 20.09
CA GLY A 136 6.37 10.18 21.03
C GLY A 136 6.30 10.80 22.44
N GLU A 137 6.08 9.97 23.46
CA GLU A 137 5.99 10.40 24.85
C GLU A 137 7.31 11.06 25.30
N PRO A 138 7.30 12.29 25.83
CA PRO A 138 8.52 13.03 26.18
C PRO A 138 9.48 12.28 27.10
N VAL A 139 8.95 11.43 27.99
CA VAL A 139 9.76 10.64 28.95
C VAL A 139 10.60 9.57 28.24
N LYS A 140 10.22 9.14 27.06
CA LYS A 140 10.93 8.13 26.25
C LYS A 140 11.92 8.76 25.25
N LYS A 141 11.99 10.08 25.18
CA LYS A 141 12.82 10.80 24.21
C LYS A 141 14.31 10.45 24.36
N PRO A 142 14.97 9.95 23.30
CA PRO A 142 16.42 9.72 23.31
C PRO A 142 17.20 11.05 23.47
N GLU A 143 18.33 11.01 24.17
CA GLU A 143 19.17 12.20 24.39
C GLU A 143 19.62 12.88 23.10
N TYR A 144 19.88 12.11 22.05
CA TYR A 144 20.33 12.63 20.76
C TYR A 144 19.21 13.28 19.94
N ALA A 145 17.95 13.16 20.36
CA ALA A 145 16.80 13.65 19.61
C ALA A 145 16.18 14.86 20.30
N MET A 146 15.68 15.76 19.50
CA MET A 146 14.79 16.84 19.91
C MET A 146 13.35 16.30 20.01
N GLY A 147 12.55 16.80 20.93
CA GLY A 147 11.14 16.48 21.03
C GLY A 147 10.28 17.18 19.96
N TYR A 148 9.19 16.55 19.55
CA TYR A 148 8.21 17.16 18.64
C TYR A 148 7.65 18.48 19.22
N SER A 149 7.36 18.54 20.52
CA SER A 149 6.96 19.78 21.19
C SER A 149 8.02 20.89 21.13
N GLU A 150 9.29 20.52 21.15
CA GLU A 150 10.41 21.47 20.99
C GLU A 150 10.53 21.99 19.54
N LEU A 151 10.12 21.18 18.55
CA LEU A 151 10.00 21.62 17.15
C LEU A 151 8.94 22.72 17.01
N LEU A 152 7.80 22.57 17.70
CA LEU A 152 6.67 23.50 17.63
C LEU A 152 6.87 24.74 18.50
N ALA A 153 7.72 24.68 19.54
CA ALA A 153 7.90 25.76 20.49
C ALA A 153 8.40 27.04 19.81
N GLY A 154 7.61 28.11 19.90
CA GLY A 154 7.90 29.41 19.29
C GLY A 154 7.79 29.46 17.76
N ALA A 155 7.41 28.37 17.11
CA ALA A 155 7.16 28.36 15.67
C ALA A 155 5.83 29.06 15.37
N ARG A 156 5.84 29.92 14.35
CA ARG A 156 4.63 30.62 13.88
C ARG A 156 3.67 29.62 13.22
N ASN A 157 2.36 29.85 13.38
CA ASN A 157 1.31 29.05 12.76
C ASN A 157 0.78 29.63 11.44
N GLU A 158 1.32 30.78 11.01
CA GLU A 158 1.07 31.33 9.68
C GLU A 158 1.86 30.57 8.61
N GLU A 159 1.37 30.66 7.40
CA GLU A 159 1.99 30.04 6.24
C GLU A 159 3.40 30.62 5.98
N PRO A 160 4.43 29.76 5.84
CA PRO A 160 5.77 30.24 5.50
C PRO A 160 5.81 30.74 4.05
N ASP A 161 6.60 31.81 3.84
CA ASP A 161 6.82 32.34 2.49
C ASP A 161 7.86 31.50 1.73
N VAL A 162 7.41 30.35 1.25
CA VAL A 162 8.20 29.43 0.42
C VAL A 162 7.47 29.18 -0.88
N PRO A 163 8.01 29.66 -2.01
CA PRO A 163 7.38 29.43 -3.31
C PRO A 163 7.51 27.96 -3.72
N ILE A 164 6.38 27.28 -3.89
CA ILE A 164 6.30 25.87 -4.29
C ILE A 164 5.51 25.77 -5.58
N ASP A 165 6.06 25.01 -6.55
CA ASP A 165 5.45 24.75 -7.85
C ASP A 165 5.01 23.27 -7.97
N LEU A 166 4.06 22.99 -8.85
CA LEU A 166 3.58 21.63 -9.13
C LEU A 166 4.71 20.70 -9.64
N MET A 167 5.74 21.25 -10.25
CA MET A 167 6.90 20.50 -10.75
C MET A 167 8.00 20.29 -9.72
N ASP A 168 7.89 20.90 -8.54
CA ASP A 168 8.82 20.66 -7.43
C ASP A 168 8.68 19.23 -6.88
N GLY A 169 9.76 18.72 -6.29
CA GLY A 169 9.76 17.42 -5.61
C GLY A 169 8.89 17.45 -4.38
N ALA A 170 8.04 16.44 -4.22
CA ALA A 170 7.13 16.31 -3.10
C ALA A 170 7.43 15.08 -2.23
N GLY A 171 7.84 13.96 -2.85
CA GLY A 171 8.07 12.75 -2.08
C GLY A 171 9.05 11.77 -2.70
N ILE A 172 9.74 11.01 -1.85
CA ILE A 172 10.52 9.83 -2.24
C ILE A 172 9.97 8.64 -1.47
N TYR A 173 9.37 7.69 -2.19
CA TYR A 173 8.73 6.52 -1.62
C TYR A 173 9.55 5.28 -1.93
N PHE A 174 10.12 4.64 -0.91
CA PHE A 174 10.93 3.46 -1.10
C PHE A 174 10.09 2.21 -1.31
N THR A 175 10.40 1.48 -2.39
CA THR A 175 9.82 0.17 -2.68
C THR A 175 10.87 -0.92 -2.48
N SER A 176 10.42 -2.13 -2.10
CA SER A 176 11.29 -3.31 -2.08
C SER A 176 11.65 -3.67 -3.52
N GLY A 177 12.85 -3.25 -3.95
CA GLY A 177 13.34 -3.58 -5.28
C GLY A 177 13.48 -5.10 -5.48
N THR A 178 13.39 -5.55 -6.74
CA THR A 178 13.60 -6.96 -7.12
C THR A 178 14.99 -7.50 -6.73
N THR A 179 15.95 -6.60 -6.51
CA THR A 179 17.34 -6.90 -6.11
C THR A 179 17.54 -6.93 -4.60
N GLY A 180 16.47 -6.82 -3.79
CA GLY A 180 16.56 -6.76 -2.32
C GLY A 180 17.02 -5.40 -1.78
N ARG A 181 17.34 -4.43 -2.63
CA ARG A 181 17.68 -3.06 -2.20
C ARG A 181 16.52 -2.11 -2.47
N PRO A 182 16.13 -1.24 -1.51
CA PRO A 182 15.08 -0.27 -1.72
C PRO A 182 15.41 0.69 -2.87
N LYS A 183 14.41 0.95 -3.73
CA LYS A 183 14.47 2.00 -4.76
C LYS A 183 13.55 3.15 -4.36
N GLY A 184 14.02 4.37 -4.45
CA GLY A 184 13.23 5.57 -4.13
C GLY A 184 12.45 6.05 -5.34
N VAL A 185 11.15 5.90 -5.34
CA VAL A 185 10.23 6.47 -6.35
C VAL A 185 10.08 7.95 -6.08
N PHE A 186 10.48 8.79 -7.02
CA PHE A 186 10.43 10.25 -6.89
C PHE A 186 9.17 10.82 -7.51
N LEU A 187 8.35 11.47 -6.67
CA LEU A 187 7.11 12.13 -7.04
C LEU A 187 7.22 13.64 -6.87
N GLN A 188 6.58 14.38 -7.78
CA GLN A 188 6.39 15.82 -7.72
C GLN A 188 5.02 16.18 -7.14
N HIS A 189 4.79 17.43 -6.80
CA HIS A 189 3.48 17.88 -6.29
C HIS A 189 2.33 17.64 -7.27
N ARG A 190 2.57 17.69 -8.58
CA ARG A 190 1.56 17.41 -9.60
C ARG A 190 0.98 16.01 -9.51
N GLN A 191 1.79 14.99 -9.16
CA GLN A 191 1.27 13.63 -8.97
C GLN A 191 0.39 13.54 -7.72
N LEU A 192 0.75 14.25 -6.64
CA LEU A 192 -0.06 14.29 -5.43
C LEU A 192 -1.41 14.98 -5.69
N GLU A 193 -1.41 16.10 -6.42
CA GLU A 193 -2.61 16.79 -6.87
C GLU A 193 -3.50 15.87 -7.72
N PHE A 194 -2.90 15.23 -8.72
CA PHE A 194 -3.61 14.33 -9.62
C PHE A 194 -4.30 13.17 -8.86
N SER A 195 -3.65 12.64 -7.83
CA SER A 195 -4.23 11.59 -6.97
C SER A 195 -5.55 12.02 -6.32
N CYS A 196 -5.69 13.31 -5.95
CA CYS A 196 -6.92 13.83 -5.37
C CYS A 196 -8.09 13.72 -6.36
N TYR A 197 -7.85 14.06 -7.62
CA TYR A 197 -8.87 14.02 -8.68
C TYR A 197 -9.22 12.58 -9.07
N VAL A 198 -8.22 11.71 -9.20
CA VAL A 198 -8.44 10.29 -9.57
C VAL A 198 -9.32 9.63 -8.53
N GLU A 199 -8.96 9.74 -7.25
CA GLU A 199 -9.70 9.13 -6.15
C GLU A 199 -11.13 9.66 -6.09
N ASN A 200 -11.29 10.98 -6.13
CA ASN A 200 -12.61 11.59 -6.09
C ASN A 200 -13.46 11.18 -7.31
N ARG A 201 -12.87 11.13 -8.49
CA ARG A 201 -13.59 10.77 -9.72
C ARG A 201 -14.14 9.34 -9.66
N HIS A 202 -13.39 8.40 -9.09
CA HIS A 202 -13.80 7.00 -9.04
C HIS A 202 -14.75 6.67 -7.90
N HIS A 203 -14.61 7.34 -6.76
CA HIS A 203 -15.42 7.06 -5.56
C HIS A 203 -16.50 8.10 -5.29
N SER A 204 -16.62 9.14 -6.13
CA SER A 204 -17.62 10.21 -6.03
C SER A 204 -17.73 10.79 -4.61
N GLN A 205 -16.56 11.02 -4.01
CA GLN A 205 -16.49 11.53 -2.65
C GLN A 205 -17.06 12.94 -2.57
N THR A 206 -17.79 13.20 -1.50
CA THR A 206 -18.39 14.48 -1.17
C THR A 206 -17.96 14.92 0.23
N ARG A 207 -18.22 16.16 0.61
CA ARG A 207 -17.96 16.65 1.96
C ARG A 207 -18.68 15.88 3.07
N ARG A 208 -19.74 15.15 2.74
CA ARG A 208 -20.51 14.33 3.69
C ARG A 208 -19.86 12.96 3.95
N ASP A 209 -18.88 12.59 3.16
CA ASP A 209 -18.19 11.33 3.33
C ASP A 209 -17.26 11.37 4.53
N ASN A 210 -17.02 10.19 5.08
CA ASN A 210 -16.08 9.95 6.15
C ASN A 210 -15.26 8.71 5.81
N PHE A 211 -13.96 8.89 5.62
CA PHE A 211 -13.06 7.85 5.15
C PHE A 211 -12.32 7.17 6.30
N LEU A 212 -12.55 5.89 6.51
CA LEU A 212 -11.79 5.09 7.45
C LEU A 212 -10.49 4.57 6.79
N CYS A 213 -9.37 5.19 7.17
CA CYS A 213 -8.04 4.85 6.70
C CYS A 213 -7.35 3.91 7.69
N ILE A 214 -7.31 2.62 7.36
CA ILE A 214 -6.70 1.59 8.20
C ILE A 214 -5.25 1.32 7.79
N PRO A 215 -4.93 1.20 6.48
CA PRO A 215 -3.58 0.87 6.04
C PRO A 215 -2.55 1.95 6.38
N PRO A 216 -1.25 1.58 6.38
CA PRO A 216 -0.18 2.50 6.79
C PRO A 216 -0.04 3.72 5.87
N LEU A 217 -0.02 4.92 6.44
CA LEU A 217 0.08 6.19 5.70
C LEU A 217 1.40 6.39 4.95
N TYR A 218 2.48 5.68 5.31
CA TYR A 218 3.72 5.73 4.54
C TYR A 218 3.55 5.17 3.13
N HIS A 219 2.57 4.28 2.94
CA HIS A 219 2.28 3.67 1.66
C HIS A 219 1.49 4.63 0.77
N THR A 220 1.89 4.75 -0.51
CA THR A 220 1.20 5.65 -1.46
C THR A 220 -0.27 5.28 -1.59
N GLY A 221 -0.60 3.98 -1.72
CA GLY A 221 -1.97 3.52 -1.82
C GLY A 221 -2.87 4.02 -0.69
N ALA A 222 -2.44 3.90 0.59
CA ALA A 222 -3.24 4.35 1.73
C ALA A 222 -3.52 5.85 1.71
N LYS A 223 -2.44 6.63 1.67
CA LYS A 223 -2.52 8.08 1.75
C LYS A 223 -3.21 8.71 0.53
N MET A 224 -2.93 8.19 -0.65
CA MET A 224 -3.52 8.75 -1.87
C MET A 224 -5.02 8.51 -1.96
N HIS A 225 -5.55 7.43 -1.37
CA HIS A 225 -7.00 7.23 -1.25
C HIS A 225 -7.65 8.25 -0.31
N TRP A 226 -6.97 8.63 0.79
CA TRP A 226 -7.43 9.71 1.66
C TRP A 226 -7.50 11.07 0.93
N PHE A 227 -6.68 11.30 -0.10
CA PHE A 227 -6.64 12.57 -0.82
C PHE A 227 -7.95 12.94 -1.51
N GLY A 228 -8.81 11.98 -1.80
CA GLY A 228 -10.16 12.27 -2.27
C GLY A 228 -10.99 13.05 -1.24
N ASN A 229 -10.87 12.68 0.04
CA ASN A 229 -11.50 13.42 1.14
C ASN A 229 -10.87 14.79 1.35
N LEU A 230 -9.55 14.91 1.24
CA LEU A 230 -8.87 16.21 1.27
C LEU A 230 -9.40 17.16 0.18
N LEU A 231 -9.63 16.65 -1.03
CA LEU A 231 -10.13 17.46 -2.14
C LEU A 231 -11.46 18.13 -1.82
N VAL A 232 -12.36 17.44 -1.13
CA VAL A 232 -13.72 17.91 -0.83
C VAL A 232 -13.90 18.45 0.59
N GLY A 233 -12.88 18.38 1.44
CA GLY A 233 -12.96 18.83 2.83
C GLY A 233 -13.75 17.89 3.73
N ALA A 234 -13.69 16.59 3.46
CA ALA A 234 -14.40 15.57 4.23
C ALA A 234 -13.54 15.00 5.37
N LYS A 235 -14.20 14.58 6.46
CA LYS A 235 -13.58 13.97 7.64
C LYS A 235 -12.92 12.63 7.30
N SER A 236 -11.85 12.29 8.03
CA SER A 236 -11.20 10.98 7.92
C SER A 236 -10.81 10.44 9.28
N VAL A 237 -10.81 9.12 9.41
CA VAL A 237 -10.51 8.39 10.64
C VAL A 237 -9.28 7.51 10.44
N LEU A 238 -8.33 7.59 11.35
CA LEU A 238 -7.17 6.71 11.46
C LEU A 238 -7.45 5.69 12.56
N LEU A 239 -7.38 4.40 12.22
CA LEU A 239 -7.62 3.32 13.16
C LEU A 239 -6.30 2.71 13.64
N LYS A 240 -6.11 2.66 14.96
CA LYS A 240 -5.06 1.90 15.64
C LYS A 240 -5.59 0.59 16.18
N GLY A 241 -4.80 -0.47 16.03
CA GLY A 241 -5.22 -1.81 16.50
C GLY A 241 -6.30 -2.40 15.61
N VAL A 242 -5.89 -3.19 14.63
CA VAL A 242 -6.78 -3.71 13.58
C VAL A 242 -7.24 -5.13 13.91
N ASN A 243 -8.55 -5.29 14.11
CA ASN A 243 -9.25 -6.57 14.18
C ASN A 243 -10.71 -6.37 13.71
N PRO A 244 -11.48 -7.42 13.43
CA PRO A 244 -12.84 -7.28 12.92
C PRO A 244 -13.75 -6.39 13.76
N ARG A 245 -13.73 -6.56 15.09
CA ARG A 245 -14.55 -5.77 16.02
C ARG A 245 -14.15 -4.30 16.00
N ALA A 246 -12.87 -3.98 16.11
CA ALA A 246 -12.36 -2.61 16.10
C ALA A 246 -12.70 -1.86 14.80
N ILE A 247 -12.70 -2.57 13.65
CA ILE A 247 -13.10 -1.98 12.36
C ILE A 247 -14.58 -1.61 12.39
N LEU A 248 -15.47 -2.53 12.80
CA LEU A 248 -16.91 -2.31 12.83
C LEU A 248 -17.31 -1.26 13.87
N GLU A 249 -16.67 -1.25 15.05
CA GLU A 249 -16.83 -0.19 16.06
C GLU A 249 -16.45 1.18 15.48
N ALA A 250 -15.30 1.29 14.81
CA ALA A 250 -14.88 2.54 14.21
C ALA A 250 -15.84 3.00 13.09
N VAL A 251 -16.35 2.08 12.25
CA VAL A 251 -17.35 2.41 11.23
C VAL A 251 -18.63 2.92 11.88
N SER A 252 -19.13 2.22 12.90
CA SER A 252 -20.37 2.54 13.60
C SER A 252 -20.28 3.87 14.34
N GLU A 253 -19.28 4.02 15.21
CA GLU A 253 -19.16 5.18 16.10
C GLU A 253 -18.72 6.46 15.37
N GLU A 254 -17.85 6.37 14.39
CA GLU A 254 -17.41 7.53 13.61
C GLU A 254 -18.28 7.78 12.37
N GLN A 255 -19.27 6.93 12.10
CA GLN A 255 -20.15 7.03 10.94
C GLN A 255 -19.36 7.04 9.62
N ALA A 256 -18.41 6.09 9.47
CA ALA A 256 -17.62 5.97 8.27
C ALA A 256 -18.47 5.54 7.07
N THR A 257 -18.30 6.23 5.95
CA THR A 257 -19.03 5.97 4.70
C THR A 257 -18.21 5.21 3.68
N ILE A 258 -16.90 5.35 3.75
CA ILE A 258 -15.93 4.68 2.88
C ILE A 258 -14.91 4.00 3.77
N VAL A 259 -14.67 2.71 3.54
CA VAL A 259 -13.68 1.94 4.28
C VAL A 259 -12.72 1.28 3.31
N TRP A 260 -11.43 1.54 3.48
CA TRP A 260 -10.42 0.80 2.73
C TRP A 260 -9.90 -0.39 3.52
N LEU A 261 -10.15 -1.58 2.99
CA LEU A 261 -9.75 -2.85 3.58
C LEU A 261 -8.62 -3.51 2.79
N LEU A 262 -7.79 -4.26 3.49
CA LEU A 262 -6.99 -5.30 2.87
C LEU A 262 -7.82 -6.60 2.78
N VAL A 263 -7.51 -7.43 1.79
CA VAL A 263 -8.21 -8.71 1.58
C VAL A 263 -8.27 -9.58 2.85
N PRO A 264 -7.18 -9.74 3.66
CA PRO A 264 -7.26 -10.48 4.91
C PRO A 264 -8.27 -9.90 5.90
N TRP A 265 -8.34 -8.58 6.05
CA TRP A 265 -9.27 -7.96 7.00
C TRP A 265 -10.73 -8.14 6.61
N ALA A 266 -11.04 -8.03 5.32
CA ALA A 266 -12.38 -8.34 4.82
C ALA A 266 -12.75 -9.81 5.06
N HIS A 267 -11.80 -10.73 4.84
CA HIS A 267 -11.98 -12.15 5.15
C HIS A 267 -12.21 -12.39 6.63
N ASP A 268 -11.41 -11.79 7.51
CA ASP A 268 -11.50 -11.96 8.96
C ASP A 268 -12.85 -11.45 9.51
N ILE A 269 -13.37 -10.34 8.98
CA ILE A 269 -14.72 -9.83 9.29
C ILE A 269 -15.77 -10.89 8.95
N LEU A 270 -15.72 -11.43 7.73
CA LEU A 270 -16.69 -12.45 7.29
C LEU A 270 -16.62 -13.72 8.14
N VAL A 271 -15.43 -14.16 8.51
CA VAL A 271 -15.23 -15.33 9.39
C VAL A 271 -15.80 -15.08 10.78
N ALA A 272 -15.55 -13.90 11.36
CA ALA A 272 -16.07 -13.55 12.68
C ALA A 272 -17.62 -13.50 12.72
N ILE A 273 -18.24 -13.02 11.65
CA ILE A 273 -19.71 -13.01 11.51
C ILE A 273 -20.24 -14.45 11.40
N GLU A 274 -19.63 -15.29 10.55
CA GLU A 274 -20.08 -16.68 10.34
C GLU A 274 -19.92 -17.54 11.59
N ASN A 275 -18.89 -17.31 12.38
CA ASN A 275 -18.68 -18.00 13.65
C ASN A 275 -19.62 -17.53 14.77
N GLY A 276 -20.35 -16.42 14.58
CA GLY A 276 -21.16 -15.79 15.61
C GLY A 276 -20.36 -14.99 16.64
N ASP A 277 -19.08 -14.70 16.36
CA ASP A 277 -18.23 -13.84 17.20
C ASP A 277 -18.65 -12.37 17.13
N ILE A 278 -19.35 -12.00 16.04
CA ILE A 278 -19.87 -10.66 15.76
C ILE A 278 -21.33 -10.77 15.31
N ASP A 279 -22.21 -9.99 15.97
CA ASP A 279 -23.57 -9.71 15.48
C ASP A 279 -23.59 -8.34 14.82
N LEU A 280 -23.95 -8.27 13.54
CA LEU A 280 -24.02 -7.00 12.79
C LEU A 280 -25.09 -6.04 13.35
N ASN A 281 -26.10 -6.54 14.05
CA ASN A 281 -27.13 -5.72 14.68
C ASN A 281 -26.60 -4.83 15.82
N ASP A 282 -25.43 -5.14 16.36
CA ASP A 282 -24.76 -4.35 17.40
C ASP A 282 -24.14 -3.05 16.84
N TYR A 283 -24.12 -2.88 15.51
CA TYR A 283 -23.40 -1.79 14.84
C TYR A 283 -24.33 -0.99 13.91
N GLN A 284 -24.08 0.31 13.82
CA GLN A 284 -24.72 1.18 12.81
C GLN A 284 -23.85 1.20 11.56
N LEU A 285 -24.28 0.48 10.51
CA LEU A 285 -23.50 0.29 9.29
C LEU A 285 -24.20 0.79 8.02
N ASP A 286 -25.42 1.28 8.10
CA ASP A 286 -26.24 1.71 6.95
C ASP A 286 -25.59 2.85 6.14
N GLN A 287 -24.81 3.70 6.81
CA GLN A 287 -24.07 4.79 6.17
C GLN A 287 -22.82 4.33 5.42
N TRP A 288 -22.34 3.11 5.67
CA TRP A 288 -21.17 2.55 4.98
C TRP A 288 -21.54 2.19 3.54
N ARG A 289 -21.32 3.14 2.63
CA ARG A 289 -21.70 3.00 1.23
C ARG A 289 -20.70 2.26 0.37
N LEU A 290 -19.39 2.39 0.64
CA LEU A 290 -18.32 1.85 -0.21
C LEU A 290 -17.29 1.04 0.59
N MET A 291 -17.14 -0.23 0.21
CA MET A 291 -15.98 -1.03 0.56
C MET A 291 -14.96 -0.94 -0.58
N HIS A 292 -13.87 -0.22 -0.35
CA HIS A 292 -12.71 -0.26 -1.22
C HIS A 292 -11.73 -1.33 -0.72
N ILE A 293 -11.29 -2.21 -1.61
CA ILE A 293 -10.43 -3.34 -1.24
C ILE A 293 -9.33 -3.54 -2.28
N GLY A 294 -8.09 -3.75 -1.84
CA GLY A 294 -6.97 -3.84 -2.78
C GLY A 294 -5.68 -4.30 -2.15
N ALA A 295 -4.57 -3.77 -2.71
CA ALA A 295 -3.19 -4.10 -2.41
C ALA A 295 -2.74 -5.50 -2.81
N GLN A 296 -3.64 -6.41 -3.13
CA GLN A 296 -3.41 -7.75 -3.67
C GLN A 296 -4.61 -8.20 -4.53
N PRO A 297 -4.49 -9.29 -5.31
CA PRO A 297 -5.65 -9.83 -6.05
C PRO A 297 -6.82 -10.12 -5.12
N VAL A 298 -8.02 -9.72 -5.52
CA VAL A 298 -9.25 -9.88 -4.75
C VAL A 298 -10.01 -11.11 -5.26
N PRO A 299 -10.18 -12.16 -4.43
CA PRO A 299 -10.92 -13.35 -4.87
C PRO A 299 -12.40 -13.02 -5.13
N PRO A 300 -12.97 -13.45 -6.28
CA PRO A 300 -14.40 -13.26 -6.56
C PRO A 300 -15.31 -13.83 -5.47
N SER A 301 -14.93 -14.98 -4.89
CA SER A 301 -15.67 -15.64 -3.80
C SER A 301 -15.79 -14.75 -2.55
N LEU A 302 -14.77 -13.95 -2.24
CA LEU A 302 -14.79 -13.01 -1.13
C LEU A 302 -15.89 -11.95 -1.35
N ILE A 303 -15.95 -11.39 -2.56
CA ILE A 303 -16.93 -10.34 -2.90
C ILE A 303 -18.35 -10.88 -2.92
N LEU A 304 -18.57 -12.07 -3.50
CA LEU A 304 -19.87 -12.74 -3.48
C LEU A 304 -20.33 -13.01 -2.04
N LYS A 305 -19.42 -13.42 -1.17
CA LYS A 305 -19.69 -13.64 0.25
C LYS A 305 -19.97 -12.33 0.99
N TRP A 306 -19.18 -11.29 0.72
CA TRP A 306 -19.38 -9.95 1.26
C TRP A 306 -20.78 -9.42 0.98
N LYS A 307 -21.25 -9.53 -0.26
CA LYS A 307 -22.57 -9.09 -0.68
C LYS A 307 -23.75 -9.82 0.00
N LYS A 308 -23.53 -11.00 0.58
CA LYS A 308 -24.57 -11.68 1.39
C LYS A 308 -24.82 -10.99 2.72
N PHE A 309 -23.77 -10.48 3.37
CA PHE A 309 -23.86 -9.80 4.67
C PHE A 309 -24.05 -8.29 4.51
N PHE A 310 -23.51 -7.71 3.45
CA PHE A 310 -23.54 -6.28 3.16
C PHE A 310 -24.11 -6.01 1.75
N PRO A 311 -25.40 -6.29 1.50
CA PRO A 311 -25.98 -6.19 0.16
C PRO A 311 -25.97 -4.78 -0.41
N HIS A 312 -26.02 -3.75 0.46
CA HIS A 312 -26.09 -2.34 0.07
C HIS A 312 -24.72 -1.67 -0.13
N HIS A 313 -23.62 -2.31 0.29
CA HIS A 313 -22.29 -1.75 0.08
C HIS A 313 -21.91 -1.80 -1.40
N ASP A 314 -21.49 -0.68 -1.93
CA ASP A 314 -20.75 -0.68 -3.18
C ASP A 314 -19.38 -1.33 -2.98
N TYR A 315 -18.84 -1.87 -4.05
CA TYR A 315 -17.53 -2.50 -4.06
C TYR A 315 -16.69 -1.90 -5.18
N ASP A 316 -15.49 -1.49 -4.86
CA ASP A 316 -14.47 -1.16 -5.85
C ASP A 316 -13.11 -1.77 -5.47
N THR A 317 -12.33 -2.04 -6.48
CA THR A 317 -10.91 -2.37 -6.39
C THR A 317 -10.15 -1.64 -7.46
N ASN A 318 -8.88 -1.40 -7.20
CA ASN A 318 -8.00 -0.78 -8.18
C ASN A 318 -6.67 -1.51 -8.29
N TYR A 319 -6.00 -1.26 -9.40
CA TYR A 319 -4.60 -1.63 -9.58
C TYR A 319 -3.76 -0.37 -9.65
N GLY A 320 -2.69 -0.37 -8.89
CA GLY A 320 -1.69 0.67 -8.89
C GLY A 320 -0.39 0.19 -8.26
N LEU A 321 0.64 0.98 -8.46
CA LEU A 321 1.97 0.77 -7.90
C LEU A 321 2.53 2.12 -7.46
N THR A 322 3.56 2.10 -6.63
CA THR A 322 4.18 3.33 -6.13
C THR A 322 4.66 4.22 -7.27
N GLU A 323 5.18 3.60 -8.33
CA GLU A 323 5.63 4.25 -9.56
C GLU A 323 4.50 4.93 -10.37
N ALA A 324 3.25 4.61 -10.06
CA ALA A 324 2.04 5.24 -10.60
C ALA A 324 1.33 6.11 -9.55
N THR A 325 1.98 6.45 -8.47
CA THR A 325 1.54 7.32 -7.37
C THR A 325 0.40 6.74 -6.50
N GLY A 326 -0.42 5.76 -6.96
CA GLY A 326 -1.74 5.48 -6.38
C GLY A 326 -2.69 6.69 -6.57
N PRO A 327 -3.93 6.65 -6.27
CA PRO A 327 -4.74 5.58 -5.68
C PRO A 327 -5.03 4.43 -6.64
N GLY A 328 -4.69 4.55 -7.90
CA GLY A 328 -4.84 3.51 -8.91
C GLY A 328 -4.82 4.07 -10.31
N CYS A 329 -4.27 3.31 -11.25
CA CYS A 329 -4.25 3.63 -12.68
C CYS A 329 -5.26 2.79 -13.49
N VAL A 330 -5.79 1.73 -12.88
CA VAL A 330 -6.87 0.89 -13.41
C VAL A 330 -7.87 0.67 -12.28
N HIS A 331 -9.15 0.87 -12.54
CA HIS A 331 -10.23 0.74 -11.58
C HIS A 331 -11.32 -0.19 -12.10
N LEU A 332 -11.89 -1.00 -11.21
CA LEU A 332 -13.03 -1.84 -11.56
C LEU A 332 -14.28 -0.99 -11.84
N GLY A 333 -14.53 -0.01 -10.97
CA GLY A 333 -15.75 0.77 -10.98
C GLY A 333 -16.89 0.10 -10.18
N ILE A 334 -17.59 0.89 -9.38
CA ILE A 334 -18.61 0.39 -8.45
C ILE A 334 -19.78 -0.33 -9.14
N GLU A 335 -20.07 0.02 -10.38
CA GLU A 335 -21.12 -0.58 -11.22
C GLU A 335 -20.73 -1.97 -11.78
N ASN A 336 -19.45 -2.33 -11.73
CA ASN A 336 -18.89 -3.52 -12.38
C ASN A 336 -18.58 -4.67 -11.41
N TYR A 337 -19.26 -4.76 -10.27
CA TYR A 337 -18.99 -5.83 -9.29
C TYR A 337 -19.15 -7.24 -9.89
N HIS A 338 -19.90 -7.40 -10.97
CA HIS A 338 -20.07 -8.66 -11.72
C HIS A 338 -18.76 -9.11 -12.40
N LYS A 339 -17.78 -8.21 -12.56
CA LYS A 339 -16.42 -8.49 -13.03
C LYS A 339 -15.44 -8.69 -11.86
N ALA A 340 -15.92 -9.03 -10.67
CA ALA A 340 -15.05 -9.30 -9.52
C ALA A 340 -13.92 -10.28 -9.88
N GLY A 341 -12.68 -9.92 -9.50
CA GLY A 341 -11.44 -10.61 -9.91
C GLY A 341 -10.67 -9.88 -11.02
N ALA A 342 -11.34 -9.06 -11.85
CA ALA A 342 -10.65 -8.11 -12.72
C ALA A 342 -10.11 -6.93 -11.89
N ILE A 343 -9.04 -6.29 -12.38
CA ILE A 343 -8.56 -5.02 -11.82
C ILE A 343 -9.27 -3.82 -12.44
N GLY A 344 -10.00 -4.01 -13.53
CA GLY A 344 -10.87 -3.02 -14.14
C GLY A 344 -10.42 -2.50 -15.49
N VAL A 345 -10.76 -1.23 -15.75
CA VAL A 345 -10.46 -0.46 -16.97
C VAL A 345 -9.54 0.71 -16.64
N PRO A 346 -8.97 1.43 -17.63
CA PRO A 346 -8.14 2.60 -17.37
C PRO A 346 -8.87 3.60 -16.49
N GLY A 347 -8.20 4.06 -15.43
CA GLY A 347 -8.71 5.10 -14.55
C GLY A 347 -8.79 6.46 -15.23
N PHE A 348 -9.31 7.45 -14.51
CA PHE A 348 -9.42 8.83 -14.99
C PHE A 348 -8.05 9.36 -15.46
N ASP A 349 -7.98 9.75 -16.74
CA ASP A 349 -6.78 10.26 -17.44
C ASP A 349 -5.58 9.28 -17.46
N TRP A 350 -5.86 7.98 -17.44
CA TRP A 350 -4.90 6.91 -17.60
C TRP A 350 -5.11 6.15 -18.91
N GLU A 351 -4.02 5.61 -19.45
CA GLU A 351 -4.01 4.68 -20.57
C GLU A 351 -3.25 3.41 -20.16
N PHE A 352 -3.63 2.27 -20.74
CA PHE A 352 -2.85 1.05 -20.62
C PHE A 352 -2.65 0.37 -21.98
N ARG A 353 -1.65 -0.50 -22.03
CA ARG A 353 -1.43 -1.47 -23.12
C ARG A 353 -1.01 -2.80 -22.53
N ILE A 354 -1.35 -3.87 -23.21
CA ILE A 354 -0.79 -5.21 -22.97
C ILE A 354 0.04 -5.54 -24.19
N ILE A 355 1.30 -5.94 -23.99
CA ILE A 355 2.24 -6.23 -25.09
C ILE A 355 2.83 -7.63 -24.98
N ASP A 356 3.19 -8.19 -26.13
CA ASP A 356 3.99 -9.42 -26.21
C ASP A 356 5.48 -9.16 -25.92
N GLU A 357 6.29 -10.21 -25.97
CA GLU A 357 7.75 -10.14 -25.77
C GLU A 357 8.47 -9.29 -26.83
N ASN A 358 7.88 -9.12 -28.01
CA ASN A 358 8.40 -8.30 -29.10
C ASN A 358 7.96 -6.83 -29.01
N GLY A 359 7.10 -6.47 -28.04
CA GLY A 359 6.55 -5.14 -27.86
C GLY A 359 5.29 -4.86 -28.68
N ASN A 360 4.69 -5.85 -29.32
CA ASN A 360 3.46 -5.69 -30.10
C ASN A 360 2.24 -5.68 -29.17
N PRO A 361 1.25 -4.78 -29.39
CA PRO A 361 0.02 -4.77 -28.62
C PRO A 361 -0.78 -6.06 -28.77
N LEU A 362 -1.32 -6.56 -27.66
CA LEU A 362 -2.23 -7.71 -27.59
C LEU A 362 -3.65 -7.23 -27.28
N THR A 363 -4.60 -7.58 -28.13
CA THR A 363 -6.03 -7.24 -27.96
C THR A 363 -6.94 -8.47 -28.00
N ASP A 364 -6.35 -9.65 -28.10
CA ASP A 364 -7.04 -10.93 -28.35
C ASP A 364 -7.19 -11.79 -27.07
N GLY A 365 -7.00 -11.21 -25.91
CA GLY A 365 -7.13 -11.88 -24.61
C GLY A 365 -5.91 -12.71 -24.20
N ARG A 366 -4.85 -12.77 -25.03
CA ARG A 366 -3.59 -13.41 -24.64
C ARG A 366 -2.87 -12.64 -23.53
N PRO A 367 -2.17 -13.34 -22.63
CA PRO A 367 -1.33 -12.71 -21.62
C PRO A 367 -0.14 -11.95 -22.22
N GLY A 368 0.15 -10.79 -21.62
CA GLY A 368 1.31 -9.98 -21.96
C GLY A 368 1.67 -9.00 -20.85
N GLU A 369 2.76 -8.26 -21.01
CA GLU A 369 3.17 -7.26 -20.02
C GLU A 369 2.24 -6.04 -20.07
N LEU A 370 1.73 -5.66 -18.89
CA LEU A 370 0.91 -4.46 -18.72
C LEU A 370 1.79 -3.21 -18.71
N LEU A 371 1.51 -2.28 -19.59
CA LEU A 371 2.09 -0.95 -19.65
C LEU A 371 1.04 0.08 -19.29
N ILE A 372 1.42 1.13 -18.58
CA ILE A 372 0.53 2.23 -18.21
C ILE A 372 1.16 3.58 -18.57
N ARG A 373 0.30 4.56 -18.86
CA ARG A 373 0.67 5.94 -19.13
C ARG A 373 -0.37 6.87 -18.53
N GLY A 374 0.07 7.95 -17.86
CA GLY A 374 -0.82 8.95 -17.27
C GLY A 374 -0.08 9.94 -16.40
N PRO A 375 -0.76 11.01 -15.93
CA PRO A 375 -0.15 12.10 -15.15
C PRO A 375 0.42 11.64 -13.81
N GLY A 376 -0.08 10.52 -13.26
CA GLY A 376 0.39 9.94 -12.00
C GLY A 376 1.67 9.13 -12.10
N VAL A 377 2.22 8.90 -13.31
CA VAL A 377 3.51 8.20 -13.46
C VAL A 377 4.63 9.00 -12.79
N MET A 378 5.46 8.32 -12.01
CA MET A 378 6.60 8.91 -11.31
C MET A 378 7.51 9.70 -12.25
N LYS A 379 8.24 10.66 -11.71
CA LYS A 379 9.28 11.35 -12.48
C LYS A 379 10.43 10.40 -12.79
N GLU A 380 10.93 9.70 -11.78
CA GLU A 380 12.10 8.81 -11.89
C GLU A 380 12.26 7.92 -10.64
N TYR A 381 13.12 6.93 -10.70
CA TYR A 381 13.77 6.42 -9.50
C TYR A 381 14.87 7.38 -9.08
N TYR A 382 14.74 7.92 -7.88
CA TYR A 382 15.64 8.95 -7.36
C TYR A 382 17.11 8.54 -7.44
N ARG A 383 17.91 9.31 -8.17
CA ARG A 383 19.34 9.07 -8.40
C ARG A 383 19.66 7.69 -9.00
N ASN A 384 18.74 7.13 -9.74
CA ASN A 384 18.96 5.86 -10.42
C ASN A 384 18.47 5.92 -11.87
N PRO A 385 19.22 6.60 -12.76
CA PRO A 385 18.83 6.78 -14.15
C PRO A 385 18.76 5.47 -14.92
N GLU A 386 19.60 4.49 -14.61
CA GLU A 386 19.58 3.17 -15.24
C GLU A 386 18.27 2.42 -14.92
N ALA A 387 17.91 2.35 -13.64
CA ALA A 387 16.64 1.75 -13.25
C ALA A 387 15.45 2.51 -13.83
N THR A 388 15.52 3.85 -13.92
CA THR A 388 14.48 4.66 -14.54
C THR A 388 14.32 4.32 -16.01
N ALA A 389 15.40 4.31 -16.78
CA ALA A 389 15.39 3.97 -18.20
C ALA A 389 14.93 2.51 -18.45
N SER A 390 15.14 1.62 -17.49
CA SER A 390 14.69 0.23 -17.61
C SER A 390 13.17 0.09 -17.59
N VAL A 391 12.43 1.03 -16.95
CA VAL A 391 10.98 0.94 -16.78
C VAL A 391 10.20 2.08 -17.47
N LEU A 392 10.81 3.25 -17.67
CA LEU A 392 10.17 4.38 -18.37
C LEU A 392 10.71 4.48 -19.79
N ARG A 393 9.88 4.14 -20.78
CA ARG A 393 10.27 4.14 -22.20
C ARG A 393 9.15 4.73 -23.04
N ASN A 394 9.49 5.73 -23.87
CA ASN A 394 8.54 6.38 -24.79
C ASN A 394 7.23 6.85 -24.12
N GLY A 395 7.33 7.36 -22.88
CA GLY A 395 6.18 7.83 -22.11
C GLY A 395 5.34 6.73 -21.45
N TRP A 396 5.74 5.46 -21.55
CA TRP A 396 5.09 4.32 -20.92
C TRP A 396 5.90 3.80 -19.73
N LEU A 397 5.19 3.47 -18.66
CA LEU A 397 5.75 2.72 -17.54
C LEU A 397 5.52 1.22 -17.78
N TYR A 398 6.61 0.48 -17.86
CA TYR A 398 6.66 -0.97 -17.92
C TYR A 398 6.51 -1.50 -16.49
N THR A 399 5.35 -2.07 -16.18
CA THR A 399 4.99 -2.41 -14.80
C THR A 399 5.68 -3.66 -14.28
N GLY A 400 6.07 -4.54 -15.20
CA GLY A 400 6.53 -5.90 -14.88
C GLY A 400 5.43 -6.84 -14.40
N ASP A 401 4.17 -6.44 -14.54
CA ASP A 401 3.00 -7.27 -14.24
C ASP A 401 2.45 -7.85 -15.55
N ILE A 402 2.08 -9.13 -15.53
CA ILE A 402 1.45 -9.83 -16.66
C ILE A 402 -0.05 -9.77 -16.48
N ALA A 403 -0.73 -9.34 -17.54
CA ALA A 403 -2.17 -9.18 -17.56
C ALA A 403 -2.75 -9.66 -18.90
N ARG A 404 -4.05 -9.87 -18.94
CA ARG A 404 -4.83 -10.05 -20.16
C ARG A 404 -6.04 -9.12 -20.15
N MET A 405 -6.57 -8.79 -21.30
CA MET A 405 -7.80 -8.02 -21.45
C MET A 405 -8.91 -8.94 -21.96
N ASP A 406 -10.10 -8.87 -21.36
CA ASP A 406 -11.26 -9.59 -21.87
C ASP A 406 -11.96 -8.83 -23.01
N ALA A 407 -13.00 -9.43 -23.60
CA ALA A 407 -13.73 -8.86 -24.72
C ALA A 407 -14.47 -7.54 -24.39
N ASP A 408 -14.76 -7.31 -23.11
CA ASP A 408 -15.40 -6.09 -22.62
C ASP A 408 -14.38 -5.01 -22.24
N GLY A 409 -13.07 -5.27 -22.42
CA GLY A 409 -11.99 -4.32 -22.15
C GLY A 409 -11.49 -4.32 -20.70
N PHE A 410 -11.97 -5.24 -19.85
CA PHE A 410 -11.49 -5.36 -18.49
C PHE A 410 -10.14 -6.07 -18.41
N VAL A 411 -9.25 -5.53 -17.60
CA VAL A 411 -7.91 -6.07 -17.35
C VAL A 411 -7.96 -7.06 -16.19
N TRP A 412 -7.32 -8.21 -16.38
CA TRP A 412 -7.15 -9.25 -15.39
C TRP A 412 -5.67 -9.46 -15.15
N LEU A 413 -5.22 -9.25 -13.91
CA LEU A 413 -3.85 -9.59 -13.53
C LEU A 413 -3.70 -11.10 -13.50
N ILE A 414 -2.59 -11.57 -14.07
CA ILE A 414 -2.23 -12.98 -14.08
C ILE A 414 -1.12 -13.21 -13.05
N ASP A 415 0.02 -12.52 -13.19
CA ASP A 415 1.14 -12.65 -12.27
C ASP A 415 2.16 -11.53 -12.46
N ARG A 416 3.25 -11.59 -11.71
CA ARG A 416 4.46 -10.81 -11.92
C ARG A 416 5.39 -11.49 -12.91
N LYS A 417 5.91 -10.76 -13.90
CA LYS A 417 6.87 -11.26 -14.89
C LYS A 417 8.06 -11.99 -14.24
N LYS A 418 8.55 -11.47 -13.12
CA LYS A 418 9.67 -12.05 -12.34
C LYS A 418 9.31 -13.27 -11.51
N ASP A 419 8.02 -13.52 -11.30
CA ASP A 419 7.53 -14.62 -10.48
C ASP A 419 7.02 -15.78 -11.32
N ILE A 420 6.93 -15.61 -12.66
CA ILE A 420 6.63 -16.69 -13.59
C ILE A 420 7.65 -17.82 -13.38
N ILE A 421 7.14 -19.03 -13.27
CA ILE A 421 7.94 -20.25 -13.16
C ILE A 421 8.11 -20.82 -14.56
N ILE A 422 9.35 -20.97 -15.00
CA ILE A 422 9.64 -21.58 -16.32
C ILE A 422 9.97 -23.05 -16.10
N SER A 423 8.97 -23.91 -16.29
CA SER A 423 9.11 -25.35 -16.06
C SER A 423 9.01 -26.14 -17.35
N GLY A 424 10.12 -26.71 -17.78
CA GLY A 424 10.16 -27.50 -19.03
C GLY A 424 9.80 -26.70 -20.29
N GLY A 425 10.06 -25.39 -20.29
CA GLY A 425 9.74 -24.49 -21.40
C GLY A 425 8.32 -23.88 -21.34
N GLU A 426 7.50 -24.28 -20.36
CA GLU A 426 6.16 -23.74 -20.15
C GLU A 426 6.16 -22.62 -19.12
N ASN A 427 5.44 -21.54 -19.38
CA ASN A 427 5.19 -20.45 -18.44
C ASN A 427 4.09 -20.86 -17.46
N VAL A 428 4.44 -21.05 -16.20
CA VAL A 428 3.51 -21.34 -15.11
C VAL A 428 3.33 -20.12 -14.25
N PHE A 429 2.09 -19.72 -14.02
CA PHE A 429 1.72 -18.52 -13.27
C PHE A 429 1.35 -18.90 -11.82
N PRO A 430 2.19 -18.58 -10.83
CA PRO A 430 1.95 -18.91 -9.42
C PRO A 430 0.58 -18.50 -8.89
N ASN A 431 0.09 -17.31 -9.20
CA ASN A 431 -1.20 -16.82 -8.71
C ASN A 431 -2.38 -17.69 -9.12
N GLU A 432 -2.33 -18.31 -10.29
CA GLU A 432 -3.37 -19.21 -10.78
C GLU A 432 -3.46 -20.47 -9.90
N ILE A 433 -2.32 -21.00 -9.52
CA ILE A 433 -2.21 -22.17 -8.65
C ILE A 433 -2.58 -21.80 -7.20
N GLU A 434 -2.13 -20.64 -6.72
CA GLU A 434 -2.48 -20.10 -5.40
C GLU A 434 -4.00 -19.96 -5.27
N ASN A 435 -4.65 -19.33 -6.24
CA ASN A 435 -6.11 -19.17 -6.28
C ASN A 435 -6.84 -20.52 -6.29
N PHE A 436 -6.35 -21.49 -7.06
CA PHE A 436 -6.91 -22.84 -7.10
C PHE A 436 -6.78 -23.53 -5.73
N LEU A 437 -5.59 -23.53 -5.15
CA LEU A 437 -5.32 -24.16 -3.86
C LEU A 437 -6.11 -23.51 -2.72
N MET A 438 -6.35 -22.20 -2.75
CA MET A 438 -7.16 -21.50 -1.76
C MET A 438 -8.65 -21.96 -1.75
N THR A 439 -9.11 -22.67 -2.75
CA THR A 439 -10.46 -23.27 -2.74
C THR A 439 -10.53 -24.56 -1.94
N PHE A 440 -9.39 -25.12 -1.52
CA PHE A 440 -9.35 -26.32 -0.69
C PHE A 440 -9.63 -25.98 0.78
N ASP A 441 -10.67 -26.58 1.35
CA ASP A 441 -11.24 -26.18 2.65
C ASP A 441 -10.25 -26.14 3.82
N LYS A 442 -9.23 -26.99 3.80
CA LYS A 442 -8.23 -27.09 4.89
C LYS A 442 -7.10 -26.04 4.79
N ILE A 443 -6.99 -25.31 3.69
CA ILE A 443 -5.91 -24.33 3.46
C ILE A 443 -6.32 -22.98 4.04
N ARG A 444 -5.44 -22.39 4.87
CA ARG A 444 -5.54 -21.03 5.35
C ARG A 444 -4.82 -20.04 4.42
N ASP A 445 -3.63 -20.42 3.97
CA ASP A 445 -2.77 -19.58 3.12
C ASP A 445 -1.84 -20.41 2.24
N VAL A 446 -1.46 -19.88 1.08
CA VAL A 446 -0.56 -20.57 0.15
C VAL A 446 0.31 -19.58 -0.62
N GLY A 447 1.56 -19.95 -0.81
CA GLY A 447 2.50 -19.25 -1.68
C GLY A 447 3.17 -20.22 -2.65
N VAL A 448 3.08 -19.96 -3.95
CA VAL A 448 3.66 -20.79 -5.00
C VAL A 448 4.92 -20.15 -5.55
N ILE A 449 6.00 -20.93 -5.65
CA ILE A 449 7.32 -20.48 -6.09
C ILE A 449 7.95 -21.50 -7.05
N GLY A 450 8.85 -21.02 -7.91
CA GLY A 450 9.78 -21.87 -8.66
C GLY A 450 10.95 -22.26 -7.77
N LEU A 451 11.31 -23.54 -7.77
CA LEU A 451 12.54 -24.05 -7.22
C LEU A 451 13.41 -24.59 -8.34
N PRO A 452 14.74 -24.42 -8.28
CA PRO A 452 15.65 -24.91 -9.31
C PRO A 452 15.53 -26.42 -9.52
N ASP A 453 15.56 -26.86 -10.79
CA ASP A 453 15.52 -28.26 -11.21
C ASP A 453 16.47 -28.47 -12.40
N GLU A 454 17.34 -29.47 -12.31
CA GLU A 454 18.37 -29.72 -13.35
C GLU A 454 17.78 -30.03 -14.74
N ARG A 455 16.61 -30.67 -14.77
CA ARG A 455 15.98 -31.11 -16.03
C ARG A 455 15.02 -30.09 -16.62
N LEU A 456 14.24 -29.42 -15.77
CA LEU A 456 13.14 -28.56 -16.18
C LEU A 456 13.45 -27.05 -16.06
N GLY A 457 14.63 -26.71 -15.54
CA GLY A 457 14.99 -25.34 -15.16
C GLY A 457 14.40 -24.99 -13.79
N GLU A 458 13.09 -25.02 -13.69
CA GLU A 458 12.36 -24.86 -12.43
C GLU A 458 11.25 -25.90 -12.28
N ILE A 459 10.91 -26.21 -11.03
CA ILE A 459 9.72 -26.97 -10.66
C ILE A 459 8.78 -26.09 -9.83
N VAL A 460 7.49 -26.34 -9.97
CA VAL A 460 6.44 -25.67 -9.17
C VAL A 460 6.47 -26.23 -7.75
N ALA A 461 6.64 -25.37 -6.75
CA ALA A 461 6.55 -25.71 -5.33
C ALA A 461 5.46 -24.86 -4.66
N ALA A 462 4.58 -25.51 -3.88
CA ALA A 462 3.54 -24.85 -3.09
C ALA A 462 3.89 -24.91 -1.60
N VAL A 463 4.02 -23.74 -0.96
CA VAL A 463 4.16 -23.61 0.49
C VAL A 463 2.78 -23.30 1.06
N ILE A 464 2.29 -24.15 1.96
CA ILE A 464 0.89 -24.16 2.39
C ILE A 464 0.80 -24.08 3.90
N ALA A 465 0.04 -23.12 4.41
CA ALA A 465 -0.31 -22.99 5.80
C ALA A 465 -1.73 -23.57 6.02
N PRO A 466 -1.91 -24.61 6.84
CA PRO A 466 -3.22 -25.17 7.14
C PRO A 466 -4.05 -24.25 8.04
N LYS A 467 -5.36 -24.43 8.02
CA LYS A 467 -6.27 -23.80 9.01
C LYS A 467 -5.97 -24.34 10.41
N PRO A 468 -6.12 -23.53 11.46
CA PRO A 468 -5.93 -23.97 12.84
C PRO A 468 -6.78 -25.22 13.16
N GLY A 469 -6.14 -26.22 13.77
CA GLY A 469 -6.80 -27.48 14.16
C GLY A 469 -7.15 -28.43 13.01
N ARG A 470 -6.74 -28.13 11.76
CA ARG A 470 -6.91 -29.02 10.61
C ARG A 470 -5.58 -29.69 10.26
N GLU A 471 -5.57 -31.00 10.27
CA GLU A 471 -4.47 -31.77 9.72
C GLU A 471 -4.55 -31.76 8.18
N LEU A 472 -3.43 -31.49 7.53
CA LEU A 472 -3.32 -31.42 6.09
C LEU A 472 -2.18 -32.33 5.61
N LEU A 473 -2.52 -33.33 4.81
CA LEU A 473 -1.56 -34.27 4.28
C LEU A 473 -1.15 -33.87 2.86
N GLU A 474 0.14 -34.04 2.55
CA GLU A 474 0.68 -33.78 1.20
C GLU A 474 -0.08 -34.56 0.12
N ALA A 475 -0.44 -35.82 0.39
CA ALA A 475 -1.19 -36.68 -0.55
C ALA A 475 -2.56 -36.10 -0.91
N GLU A 476 -3.27 -35.51 0.04
CA GLU A 476 -4.57 -34.88 -0.21
C GLU A 476 -4.45 -33.68 -1.16
N ILE A 477 -3.37 -32.89 -1.00
CA ILE A 477 -3.11 -31.72 -1.85
C ILE A 477 -2.74 -32.17 -3.25
N LEU A 478 -1.89 -33.17 -3.37
CA LEU A 478 -1.47 -33.73 -4.68
C LEU A 478 -2.68 -34.31 -5.43
N GLU A 479 -3.56 -35.02 -4.72
CA GLU A 479 -4.82 -35.52 -5.29
C GLU A 479 -5.72 -34.38 -5.76
N PHE A 480 -5.90 -33.35 -4.93
CA PHE A 480 -6.66 -32.15 -5.29
C PHE A 480 -6.08 -31.46 -6.54
N CYS A 481 -4.74 -31.36 -6.63
CA CYS A 481 -4.06 -30.79 -7.78
C CYS A 481 -4.21 -31.58 -9.09
N ASN A 482 -4.80 -32.80 -9.06
CA ASN A 482 -5.09 -33.54 -10.28
C ASN A 482 -6.10 -32.84 -11.21
N ALA A 483 -6.89 -31.92 -10.68
CA ALA A 483 -7.78 -31.06 -11.48
C ALA A 483 -7.01 -29.99 -12.30
N LEU A 484 -5.74 -29.71 -11.96
CA LEU A 484 -4.90 -28.80 -12.74
C LEU A 484 -4.26 -29.53 -13.94
N PRO A 485 -3.97 -28.79 -15.04
CA PRO A 485 -3.11 -29.27 -16.11
C PRO A 485 -1.76 -29.75 -15.57
N ARG A 486 -1.22 -30.84 -16.13
CA ARG A 486 -0.03 -31.50 -15.59
C ARG A 486 1.17 -30.57 -15.36
N TYR A 487 1.44 -29.65 -16.28
CA TYR A 487 2.55 -28.72 -16.19
C TYR A 487 2.40 -27.66 -15.07
N LYS A 488 1.17 -27.41 -14.58
CA LYS A 488 0.86 -26.48 -13.49
C LYS A 488 0.85 -27.15 -12.12
N ARG A 489 0.86 -28.49 -12.05
CA ARG A 489 0.76 -29.20 -10.77
C ARG A 489 2.03 -28.98 -9.95
N PRO A 490 1.90 -28.59 -8.68
CA PRO A 490 3.05 -28.54 -7.77
C PRO A 490 3.73 -29.92 -7.70
N ARG A 491 5.04 -29.92 -7.92
CA ARG A 491 5.87 -31.13 -7.76
C ARG A 491 6.43 -31.25 -6.35
N LYS A 492 6.38 -30.17 -5.60
CA LYS A 492 6.77 -30.12 -4.19
C LYS A 492 5.69 -29.42 -3.39
N ILE A 493 5.24 -30.09 -2.33
CA ILE A 493 4.36 -29.51 -1.32
C ILE A 493 5.17 -29.30 -0.05
N ILE A 494 5.07 -28.13 0.55
CA ILE A 494 5.78 -27.76 1.77
C ILE A 494 4.73 -27.23 2.75
N ILE A 495 4.52 -27.92 3.85
CA ILE A 495 3.66 -27.43 4.91
C ILE A 495 4.46 -26.44 5.76
N GLY A 496 4.00 -25.19 5.85
CA GLY A 496 4.71 -24.13 6.54
C GLY A 496 4.06 -22.76 6.42
N ASP A 497 4.62 -21.79 7.13
CA ASP A 497 4.10 -20.42 7.10
C ASP A 497 4.41 -19.71 5.78
N VAL A 498 3.44 -18.90 5.34
CA VAL A 498 3.53 -18.05 4.16
C VAL A 498 3.81 -16.61 4.62
N PRO A 499 5.05 -16.10 4.49
CA PRO A 499 5.39 -14.76 4.91
C PRO A 499 4.70 -13.72 4.01
N ARG A 500 4.13 -12.70 4.65
CA ARG A 500 3.48 -11.58 3.97
C ARG A 500 4.06 -10.24 4.44
N ASN A 501 4.18 -9.32 3.51
CA ASN A 501 4.58 -7.95 3.83
C ASN A 501 3.42 -7.16 4.50
N PRO A 502 3.65 -5.90 4.96
CA PRO A 502 2.63 -5.08 5.63
C PRO A 502 1.35 -4.83 4.83
N THR A 503 1.44 -4.91 3.51
CA THR A 503 0.31 -4.74 2.59
C THR A 503 -0.37 -6.07 2.25
N GLY A 504 -0.01 -7.16 2.95
CA GLY A 504 -0.59 -8.48 2.74
C GLY A 504 -0.03 -9.28 1.56
N LYS A 505 0.94 -8.77 0.81
CA LYS A 505 1.53 -9.48 -0.34
C LYS A 505 2.49 -10.58 0.12
N ILE A 506 2.43 -11.75 -0.53
CA ILE A 506 3.33 -12.87 -0.28
C ILE A 506 4.78 -12.46 -0.57
N GLU A 507 5.68 -12.73 0.35
CA GLU A 507 7.11 -12.48 0.19
C GLU A 507 7.80 -13.67 -0.51
N LYS A 508 7.47 -13.90 -1.81
CA LYS A 508 8.04 -14.98 -2.62
C LYS A 508 9.59 -15.05 -2.60
N PRO A 509 10.33 -13.93 -2.60
CA PRO A 509 11.79 -13.98 -2.44
C PRO A 509 12.25 -14.61 -1.13
N ALA A 510 11.53 -14.35 -0.02
CA ALA A 510 11.84 -14.97 1.28
C ALA A 510 11.59 -16.48 1.24
N LEU A 511 10.48 -16.91 0.61
CA LEU A 511 10.16 -18.33 0.39
C LEU A 511 11.25 -19.01 -0.47
N ARG A 512 11.62 -18.42 -1.61
CA ARG A 512 12.68 -18.96 -2.47
C ARG A 512 14.00 -19.10 -1.70
N LYS A 513 14.41 -18.08 -0.94
CA LYS A 513 15.63 -18.13 -0.12
C LYS A 513 15.57 -19.22 0.94
N LYS A 514 14.43 -19.37 1.62
CA LYS A 514 14.23 -20.38 2.68
C LYS A 514 14.30 -21.80 2.14
N TYR A 515 13.73 -22.04 0.96
CA TYR A 515 13.54 -23.38 0.41
C TYR A 515 14.47 -23.74 -0.75
N ALA A 516 15.34 -22.82 -1.20
CA ALA A 516 16.29 -23.05 -2.30
C ALA A 516 17.21 -24.29 -2.10
N LYS A 517 17.45 -24.70 -0.85
CA LYS A 517 18.31 -25.86 -0.52
C LYS A 517 17.55 -27.21 -0.52
N ILE A 518 16.22 -27.18 -0.68
CA ILE A 518 15.40 -28.40 -0.64
C ILE A 518 15.32 -29.09 -2.02
N SER A 519 15.84 -28.46 -3.07
CA SER A 519 15.77 -28.91 -4.47
C SER A 519 16.61 -30.17 -4.81
N GLY A 520 17.21 -30.86 -3.83
CA GLY A 520 18.14 -31.96 -4.11
C GLY A 520 17.62 -33.41 -3.97
N ASP A 521 16.56 -33.67 -3.20
CA ASP A 521 16.14 -35.05 -2.92
C ASP A 521 14.61 -35.20 -2.85
N SER A 522 14.06 -35.91 -3.79
CA SER A 522 12.66 -36.38 -3.90
C SER A 522 11.75 -35.61 -4.85
N ALA A 523 12.04 -35.59 -6.15
CA ALA A 523 11.04 -35.36 -7.17
C ALA A 523 10.22 -36.64 -7.38
N LEU A 524 8.87 -36.55 -7.30
CA LEU A 524 7.99 -37.65 -7.63
C LEU A 524 8.24 -38.14 -9.08
N PRO A 525 8.19 -39.46 -9.33
CA PRO A 525 8.33 -39.98 -10.70
C PRO A 525 7.20 -39.50 -11.60
N LEU A 526 7.51 -39.39 -12.89
CA LEU A 526 6.66 -38.94 -14.00
C LEU A 526 5.34 -39.70 -14.11
#